data_5926797cea736e139a27042b876b43d8
#
_entry.id   5926797cea736e139a27042b876b43d8
#
_cell.length_a   1.000
_cell.length_b   1.000
_cell.length_c   1.000
_cell.angle_alpha   90.00
_cell.angle_beta   90.00
_cell.angle_gamma   90.00
#
_symmetry.space_group_name_H-M   'P 1'
#
loop_
_entity.id
_entity.type
_entity.pdbx_description
1 polymer ?
#
loop_
_entity_poly.entity_id
_entity_poly.type
_entity_poly.pdbx_seq_one_letter_code
_entity_poly.pdbx_strand_id
1 'polypeptide(L)'
;MIRHVAVFRFVPEFTMEQREHWMSLLRALPRHIPELRSMSVGPDVLGAPTSHELAIVADFDDLDGLAAYTRHPAHAEVLKISAPVKVSLATVDFEIPDAS
;
A
#
# COMPACT_ATOMS: atom_id res chain seq x y z
N MET A 1 9.59 10.39 -11.17
CA MET A 1 9.00 9.88 -9.92
C MET A 1 8.91 8.37 -9.96
N ILE A 2 8.78 7.75 -8.81
CA ILE A 2 8.62 6.30 -8.69
C ILE A 2 7.22 6.00 -8.21
N ARG A 3 6.54 5.09 -8.89
CA ARG A 3 5.24 4.57 -8.48
C ARG A 3 5.41 3.15 -7.94
N HIS A 4 5.00 2.96 -6.70
CA HIS A 4 4.97 1.67 -6.02
C HIS A 4 3.56 1.12 -6.07
N VAL A 5 3.41 -0.09 -6.62
CA VAL A 5 2.12 -0.79 -6.67
C VAL A 5 2.25 -2.08 -5.89
N ALA A 6 1.31 -2.31 -4.97
CA ALA A 6 1.25 -3.54 -4.19
C ALA A 6 -0.17 -4.10 -4.26
N VAL A 7 -0.29 -5.40 -4.51
CA VAL A 7 -1.59 -6.08 -4.54
C VAL A 7 -1.57 -7.23 -3.57
N PHE A 8 -2.69 -7.42 -2.86
CA PHE A 8 -2.77 -8.30 -1.69
C PHE A 8 -3.90 -9.31 -1.80
N ARG A 9 -3.66 -10.47 -1.19
CA ARG A 9 -4.70 -11.41 -0.79
C ARG A 9 -4.56 -11.68 0.70
N PHE A 10 -5.70 -11.81 1.38
CA PHE A 10 -5.77 -11.99 2.83
C PHE A 10 -6.57 -13.24 3.19
N VAL A 11 -6.39 -13.72 4.42
CA VAL A 11 -7.24 -14.77 4.96
C VAL A 11 -8.67 -14.24 5.15
N PRO A 12 -9.71 -15.09 5.04
CA PRO A 12 -11.11 -14.63 5.21
C PRO A 12 -11.39 -14.02 6.59
N GLU A 13 -10.64 -14.41 7.61
CA GLU A 13 -10.80 -13.91 8.98
C GLU A 13 -10.44 -12.42 9.11
N PHE A 14 -9.69 -11.88 8.13
CA PHE A 14 -9.45 -10.44 8.06
C PHE A 14 -10.72 -9.78 7.51
N THR A 15 -11.57 -9.32 8.41
CA THR A 15 -12.92 -8.85 8.08
C THR A 15 -12.92 -7.55 7.28
N MET A 16 -14.06 -7.24 6.66
CA MET A 16 -14.22 -5.96 5.93
C MET A 16 -13.98 -4.77 6.84
N GLU A 17 -14.48 -4.82 8.07
CA GLU A 17 -14.26 -3.75 9.05
C GLU A 17 -12.77 -3.58 9.38
N GLN A 18 -12.07 -4.68 9.59
CA GLN A 18 -10.62 -4.65 9.85
C GLN A 18 -9.84 -4.14 8.64
N ARG A 19 -10.24 -4.51 7.42
CA ARG A 19 -9.62 -4.03 6.18
C ARG A 19 -9.83 -2.53 6.01
N GLU A 20 -11.02 -2.03 6.29
CA GLU A 20 -11.32 -0.60 6.23
C GLU A 20 -10.47 0.20 7.22
N HIS A 21 -10.32 -0.30 8.44
CA HIS A 21 -9.46 0.32 9.43
C HIS A 21 -8.01 0.37 8.94
N TRP A 22 -7.51 -0.75 8.43
CA TRP A 22 -6.15 -0.84 7.89
C TRP A 22 -5.94 0.14 6.74
N MET A 23 -6.89 0.21 5.79
CA MET A 23 -6.81 1.17 4.69
C MET A 23 -6.82 2.61 5.16
N SER A 24 -7.56 2.94 6.22
CA SER A 24 -7.57 4.29 6.77
C SER A 24 -6.21 4.70 7.33
N LEU A 25 -5.49 3.76 7.93
CA LEU A 25 -4.12 4.00 8.42
C LEU A 25 -3.15 4.23 7.26
N LEU A 26 -3.30 3.48 6.17
CA LEU A 26 -2.51 3.68 4.96
C LEU A 26 -2.74 5.07 4.37
N ARG A 27 -4.01 5.49 4.27
CA ARG A 27 -4.36 6.81 3.73
C ARG A 27 -3.81 7.96 4.58
N ALA A 28 -3.55 7.72 5.85
CA ALA A 28 -2.97 8.72 6.76
C ALA A 28 -1.45 8.81 6.68
N LEU A 29 -0.77 7.83 6.08
CA LEU A 29 0.70 7.78 6.05
C LEU A 29 1.36 9.01 5.43
N PRO A 30 0.82 9.65 4.36
CA PRO A 30 1.46 10.86 3.82
C PRO A 30 1.64 12.00 4.84
N ARG A 31 0.82 12.03 5.89
CA ARG A 31 0.94 13.02 6.97
C ARG A 31 2.18 12.78 7.85
N HIS A 32 2.67 11.54 7.89
CA HIS A 32 3.75 11.12 8.78
C HIS A 32 5.05 10.85 8.05
N ILE A 33 5.00 10.64 6.74
CA ILE A 33 6.16 10.25 5.92
C ILE A 33 6.30 11.27 4.80
N PRO A 34 7.19 12.27 4.96
CA PRO A 34 7.34 13.36 3.97
C PRO A 34 7.70 12.88 2.57
N GLU A 35 8.43 11.77 2.45
CA GLU A 35 8.87 11.21 1.18
C GLU A 35 7.71 10.58 0.39
N LEU A 36 6.62 10.23 1.06
CA LEU A 36 5.42 9.66 0.44
C LEU A 36 4.55 10.80 -0.09
N ARG A 37 4.53 10.97 -1.41
CA ARG A 37 3.85 12.09 -2.08
C ARG A 37 2.36 11.86 -2.22
N SER A 38 1.96 10.62 -2.46
CA SER A 38 0.55 10.27 -2.55
C SER A 38 0.35 8.81 -2.16
N MET A 39 -0.83 8.50 -1.65
CA MET A 39 -1.23 7.15 -1.28
C MET A 39 -2.67 6.95 -1.75
N SER A 40 -2.87 5.94 -2.58
CA SER A 40 -4.20 5.49 -2.98
C SER A 40 -4.31 4.02 -2.61
N VAL A 41 -5.42 3.66 -1.99
CA VAL A 41 -5.66 2.27 -1.59
C VAL A 41 -7.15 1.97 -1.69
N GLY A 42 -7.47 0.78 -2.19
CA GLY A 42 -8.86 0.37 -2.31
C GLY A 42 -9.01 -1.11 -2.53
N PRO A 43 -10.21 -1.64 -2.22
CA PRO A 43 -10.52 -3.03 -2.49
C PRO A 43 -10.86 -3.26 -3.95
N ASP A 44 -10.69 -4.50 -4.41
CA ASP A 44 -11.12 -4.91 -5.74
C ASP A 44 -12.64 -4.79 -5.86
N VAL A 45 -13.11 -4.36 -7.03
CA VAL A 45 -14.55 -4.22 -7.32
C VAL A 45 -15.02 -5.12 -8.45
N LEU A 46 -14.12 -5.87 -9.10
CA LEU A 46 -14.44 -6.66 -10.27
C LEU A 46 -14.64 -8.14 -9.94
N GLY A 47 -13.80 -8.74 -9.09
CA GLY A 47 -13.89 -10.15 -8.75
C GLY A 47 -13.55 -11.10 -9.89
N ALA A 48 -12.64 -10.70 -10.80
CA ALA A 48 -12.20 -11.54 -11.90
C ALA A 48 -11.28 -12.67 -11.40
N PRO A 49 -11.10 -13.75 -12.18
CA PRO A 49 -10.16 -14.81 -11.79
C PRO A 49 -8.74 -14.35 -11.55
N THR A 50 -8.32 -13.25 -12.18
CA THR A 50 -7.00 -12.65 -12.02
C THR A 50 -6.95 -11.58 -10.92
N SER A 51 -8.09 -11.21 -10.32
CA SER A 51 -8.16 -10.14 -9.34
C SER A 51 -7.56 -10.55 -8.01
N HIS A 52 -6.70 -9.67 -7.45
CA HIS A 52 -6.34 -9.69 -6.04
C HIS A 52 -7.41 -8.92 -5.25
N GLU A 53 -7.32 -8.91 -3.93
CA GLU A 53 -8.40 -8.38 -3.08
C GLU A 53 -8.29 -6.90 -2.79
N LEU A 54 -7.07 -6.34 -2.85
CA LEU A 54 -6.81 -4.96 -2.46
C LEU A 54 -5.53 -4.48 -3.13
N ALA A 55 -5.49 -3.20 -3.52
CA ALA A 55 -4.30 -2.60 -4.12
C ALA A 55 -3.92 -1.32 -3.40
N ILE A 56 -2.61 -1.08 -3.34
CA ILE A 56 -1.99 0.15 -2.89
C ILE A 56 -1.22 0.74 -4.06
N VAL A 57 -1.35 2.06 -4.27
CA VAL A 57 -0.53 2.82 -5.22
C VAL A 57 0.05 4.01 -4.46
N ALA A 58 1.38 4.08 -4.41
CA ALA A 58 2.10 5.13 -3.68
C ALA A 58 3.17 5.74 -4.56
N ASP A 59 3.31 7.06 -4.53
CA ASP A 59 4.27 7.79 -5.35
C ASP A 59 5.34 8.44 -4.50
N PHE A 60 6.57 8.43 -5.03
CA PHE A 60 7.78 8.99 -4.42
C PHE A 60 8.58 9.76 -5.46
N ASP A 61 9.38 10.75 -5.02
CA ASP A 61 10.22 11.50 -5.94
C ASP A 61 11.29 10.60 -6.58
N ASP A 62 11.84 9.66 -5.81
CA ASP A 62 12.94 8.80 -6.21
C ASP A 62 12.99 7.51 -5.38
N LEU A 63 13.95 6.64 -5.69
CA LEU A 63 14.15 5.38 -4.98
C LEU A 63 14.56 5.58 -3.52
N ASP A 64 15.28 6.65 -3.21
CA ASP A 64 15.65 6.96 -1.83
C ASP A 64 14.39 7.25 -0.99
N GLY A 65 13.43 7.95 -1.58
CA GLY A 65 12.14 8.20 -0.92
C GLY A 65 11.36 6.93 -0.66
N LEU A 66 11.33 6.02 -1.63
CA LEU A 66 10.71 4.70 -1.45
C LEU A 66 11.41 3.92 -0.32
N ALA A 67 12.73 3.93 -0.28
CA ALA A 67 13.49 3.25 0.77
C ALA A 67 13.19 3.86 2.15
N ALA A 68 13.09 5.18 2.24
CA ALA A 68 12.74 5.86 3.49
C ALA A 68 11.35 5.45 4.00
N TYR A 69 10.38 5.35 3.09
CA TYR A 69 9.03 4.86 3.40
C TYR A 69 9.06 3.43 3.93
N THR A 70 9.79 2.55 3.23
CA THR A 70 9.84 1.12 3.57
C THR A 70 10.33 0.89 5.00
N ARG A 71 11.30 1.68 5.47
CA ARG A 71 11.87 1.53 6.82
C ARG A 71 11.26 2.48 7.87
N HIS A 72 10.29 3.32 7.48
CA HIS A 72 9.72 4.29 8.41
C HIS A 72 8.91 3.62 9.52
N PRO A 73 9.00 4.06 10.79
CA PRO A 73 8.24 3.47 11.89
C PRO A 73 6.73 3.48 11.69
N ALA A 74 6.18 4.51 11.06
CA ALA A 74 4.74 4.58 10.77
C ALA A 74 4.31 3.49 9.80
N HIS A 75 5.15 3.16 8.80
CA HIS A 75 4.91 2.05 7.88
C HIS A 75 5.00 0.71 8.61
N ALA A 76 5.98 0.56 9.51
CA ALA A 76 6.14 -0.66 10.30
C ALA A 76 4.90 -0.98 11.14
N GLU A 77 4.23 0.04 11.71
CA GLU A 77 3.01 -0.16 12.49
C GLU A 77 1.86 -0.70 11.62
N VAL A 78 1.73 -0.22 10.38
CA VAL A 78 0.72 -0.71 9.44
C VAL A 78 1.02 -2.15 9.03
N LEU A 79 2.30 -2.48 8.80
CA LEU A 79 2.73 -3.84 8.45
C LEU A 79 2.43 -4.85 9.54
N LYS A 80 2.48 -4.47 10.81
CA LYS A 80 2.16 -5.36 11.93
C LYS A 80 0.72 -5.88 11.87
N ILE A 81 -0.20 -5.07 11.34
CA ILE A 81 -1.60 -5.45 11.20
C ILE A 81 -1.80 -6.46 10.07
N SER A 82 -1.17 -6.24 8.93
CA SER A 82 -1.36 -7.08 7.74
C SER A 82 -0.52 -8.37 7.75
N ALA A 83 0.63 -8.38 8.39
CA ALA A 83 1.55 -9.52 8.36
C ALA A 83 0.91 -10.85 8.74
N PRO A 84 0.14 -10.95 9.85
CA PRO A 84 -0.45 -12.23 10.25
C PRO A 84 -1.63 -12.69 9.39
N VAL A 85 -2.23 -11.79 8.61
CA VAL A 85 -3.44 -12.09 7.80
C VAL A 85 -3.18 -12.11 6.30
N LYS A 86 -1.98 -11.77 5.87
CA LYS A 86 -1.60 -11.70 4.47
C LYS A 86 -1.34 -13.11 3.91
N VAL A 87 -2.04 -13.47 2.83
CA VAL A 87 -1.83 -14.72 2.10
C VAL A 87 -0.79 -14.54 1.00
N SER A 88 -0.89 -13.44 0.25
CA SER A 88 0.06 -13.13 -0.81
C SER A 88 0.21 -11.63 -1.00
N LEU A 89 1.38 -11.27 -1.52
CA LEU A 89 1.74 -9.89 -1.85
C LEU A 89 2.55 -9.92 -3.14
N ALA A 90 2.18 -9.09 -4.11
CA ALA A 90 2.97 -8.85 -5.30
C ALA A 90 3.19 -7.36 -5.44
N THR A 91 4.38 -6.96 -5.85
CA THR A 91 4.74 -5.54 -6.00
C THR A 91 5.40 -5.28 -7.34
N VAL A 92 5.20 -4.07 -7.84
CA VAL A 92 5.93 -3.52 -8.99
C VAL A 92 6.23 -2.07 -8.67
N ASP A 93 7.48 -1.67 -8.88
CA ASP A 93 7.93 -0.29 -8.73
C ASP A 93 8.43 0.20 -10.07
N PHE A 94 7.86 1.28 -10.60
CA PHE A 94 8.23 1.76 -11.94
C PHE A 94 8.29 3.28 -11.99
N GLU A 95 9.02 3.79 -12.99
CA GLU A 95 9.15 5.23 -13.18
C GLU A 95 7.93 5.79 -13.89
N ILE A 96 7.45 6.93 -13.38
CA ILE A 96 6.42 7.73 -14.04
C ILE A 96 6.97 9.14 -14.29
N PRO A 97 6.39 9.91 -15.23
CA PRO A 97 6.79 11.30 -15.41
C PRO A 97 6.61 12.10 -14.13
N ASP A 98 7.50 13.07 -13.90
CA ASP A 98 7.34 13.99 -12.79
C ASP A 98 6.06 14.80 -12.98
N ALA A 99 5.38 15.11 -11.85
CA ALA A 99 4.23 15.99 -11.87
C ALA A 99 4.68 17.40 -12.29
N SER A 100 4.06 17.95 -13.29
CA SER A 100 4.38 19.27 -13.81
C SER A 100 3.36 20.31 -13.36
#